data_8e429abf082a7bf28a2b0175aa276a64
#
_entry.id   8e429abf082a7bf28a2b0175aa276a64
#
_cell.length_a   1.000
_cell.length_b   1.000
_cell.length_c   1.000
_cell.angle_alpha   90.00
_cell.angle_beta   90.00
_cell.angle_gamma   90.00
#
_symmetry.space_group_name_H-M   'P 1'
#
loop_
_entity.id
_entity.type
_entity.pdbx_description
1 polymer ?
#
loop_
_entity_poly.entity_id
_entity_poly.type
_entity_poly.pdbx_seq_one_letter_code
_entity_poly.pdbx_strand_id
1 'polypeptide(L)'
;MKNFNLTLLLLLSFLSIYSQEFIDDSNFEEKINQRHAFGDDEFNIVIIEFYVEFNKQNAFKDWNKLTGVKYFRADMQDVLQMKKKFRVRMAPTLIIFNQGIKEEVFKAGLDLLCPVTLEELTESIKELKTANKF
;
A
#
# COMPACT_ATOMS: atom_id res chain seq x y z
N MET A 1 21.38 32.32 -23.59
CA MET A 1 20.33 31.38 -23.99
C MET A 1 20.68 29.90 -23.78
N LYS A 2 21.94 29.54 -23.80
CA LYS A 2 22.34 28.13 -23.53
C LYS A 2 22.11 27.66 -22.09
N ASN A 3 22.00 28.54 -21.11
CA ASN A 3 21.86 28.22 -19.69
C ASN A 3 20.39 28.00 -19.28
N PHE A 4 19.44 28.44 -20.07
CA PHE A 4 18.01 28.30 -19.78
C PHE A 4 17.54 26.85 -19.93
N ASN A 5 18.07 26.14 -20.94
CA ASN A 5 17.71 24.75 -21.21
C ASN A 5 18.27 23.79 -20.14
N LEU A 6 19.42 24.12 -19.56
CA LEU A 6 20.03 23.28 -18.51
C LEU A 6 19.27 23.41 -17.18
N THR A 7 18.81 24.64 -16.88
CA THR A 7 18.04 24.90 -15.67
C THR A 7 16.64 24.25 -15.74
N LEU A 8 16.02 24.25 -16.90
CA LEU A 8 14.74 23.61 -17.13
C LEU A 8 14.86 22.08 -17.06
N LEU A 9 15.95 21.51 -17.56
CA LEU A 9 16.21 20.07 -17.47
C LEU A 9 16.46 19.63 -16.04
N LEU A 10 17.13 20.47 -15.24
CA LEU A 10 17.35 20.19 -13.81
C LEU A 10 16.06 20.26 -12.99
N LEU A 11 15.16 21.18 -13.33
CA LEU A 11 13.85 21.29 -12.65
C LEU A 11 12.95 20.07 -12.93
N LEU A 12 13.05 19.46 -14.11
CA LEU A 12 12.30 18.28 -14.50
C LEU A 12 12.78 17.02 -13.77
N SER A 13 14.04 17.00 -13.29
CA SER A 13 14.59 15.84 -12.57
C SER A 13 14.10 15.73 -11.12
N PHE A 14 13.46 16.77 -10.58
CA PHE A 14 12.90 16.77 -9.22
C PHE A 14 11.42 16.38 -9.15
N LEU A 15 10.78 16.08 -10.28
CA LEU A 15 9.47 15.46 -10.27
C LEU A 15 9.63 14.00 -9.84
N SER A 16 9.74 13.79 -8.54
CA SER A 16 9.57 12.45 -7.97
C SER A 16 8.16 12.00 -8.32
N ILE A 17 8.05 11.19 -9.34
CA ILE A 17 6.79 10.54 -9.69
C ILE A 17 6.51 9.53 -8.59
N TYR A 18 5.71 9.92 -7.60
CA TYR A 18 5.13 8.98 -6.65
C TYR A 18 4.13 8.14 -7.43
N SER A 19 4.59 6.99 -7.91
CA SER A 19 3.73 6.03 -8.58
C SER A 19 3.38 4.92 -7.59
N GLN A 20 2.10 4.53 -7.58
CA GLN A 20 1.68 3.35 -6.83
C GLN A 20 2.34 2.12 -7.43
N GLU A 21 2.92 1.28 -6.59
CA GLU A 21 3.50 0.02 -7.03
C GLU A 21 2.44 -1.06 -7.05
N PHE A 22 2.38 -1.79 -8.17
CA PHE A 22 1.45 -2.90 -8.39
C PHE A 22 2.15 -4.22 -8.13
N ILE A 23 1.44 -5.16 -7.54
CA ILE A 23 1.94 -6.50 -7.23
C ILE A 23 1.02 -7.57 -7.81
N ASP A 24 1.59 -8.75 -8.03
CA ASP A 24 0.89 -9.95 -8.49
C ASP A 24 1.24 -11.16 -7.61
N ASP A 25 0.72 -12.34 -7.93
CA ASP A 25 1.00 -13.55 -7.16
C ASP A 25 2.49 -13.93 -7.14
N SER A 26 3.26 -13.53 -8.15
CA SER A 26 4.69 -13.89 -8.25
C SER A 26 5.57 -13.13 -7.25
N ASN A 27 5.21 -11.91 -6.88
CA ASN A 27 6.01 -11.06 -5.98
C ASN A 27 5.33 -10.71 -4.65
N PHE A 28 4.09 -11.16 -4.44
CA PHE A 28 3.29 -10.79 -3.26
C PHE A 28 4.00 -11.16 -1.94
N GLU A 29 4.43 -12.42 -1.81
CA GLU A 29 5.08 -12.91 -0.59
C GLU A 29 6.40 -12.15 -0.30
N GLU A 30 7.17 -11.85 -1.33
CA GLU A 30 8.37 -11.06 -1.21
C GLU A 30 8.06 -9.65 -0.71
N LYS A 31 7.04 -9.01 -1.28
CA LYS A 31 6.69 -7.62 -0.94
C LYS A 31 6.16 -7.46 0.48
N ILE A 32 5.37 -8.37 0.99
CA ILE A 32 4.88 -8.30 2.38
C ILE A 32 5.98 -8.60 3.40
N ASN A 33 7.03 -9.32 3.01
CA ASN A 33 8.17 -9.66 3.86
C ASN A 33 9.37 -8.73 3.65
N GLN A 34 9.29 -7.76 2.75
CA GLN A 34 10.40 -6.89 2.41
C GLN A 34 10.79 -6.01 3.59
N ARG A 35 12.03 -6.17 4.06
CA ARG A 35 12.61 -5.34 5.12
C ARG A 35 13.26 -4.10 4.53
N HIS A 36 13.35 -3.04 5.32
CA HIS A 36 14.15 -1.88 4.95
C HIS A 36 15.64 -2.25 4.94
N ALA A 37 16.35 -1.87 3.87
CA ALA A 37 17.77 -2.19 3.71
C ALA A 37 18.67 -1.46 4.72
N PHE A 38 18.21 -0.31 5.22
CA PHE A 38 18.98 0.55 6.14
C PHE A 38 18.02 1.14 7.18
N GLY A 39 18.26 0.87 8.45
CA GLY A 39 17.58 1.52 9.55
C GLY A 39 16.66 0.60 10.33
N ASP A 40 15.81 1.19 11.12
CA ASP A 40 14.99 0.54 12.11
C ASP A 40 14.16 -0.61 11.53
N ASP A 41 14.72 -1.81 11.65
CA ASP A 41 14.04 -3.08 11.33
C ASP A 41 12.84 -3.36 12.26
N GLU A 42 12.55 -2.39 13.13
CA GLU A 42 11.57 -2.55 14.19
C GLU A 42 10.14 -2.72 13.65
N PHE A 43 9.85 -2.11 12.48
CA PHE A 43 8.51 -2.14 11.93
C PHE A 43 8.54 -2.34 10.40
N ASN A 44 8.17 -3.53 9.96
CA ASN A 44 7.93 -3.81 8.56
C ASN A 44 6.43 -3.86 8.28
N ILE A 45 5.80 -2.70 8.26
CA ILE A 45 4.38 -2.58 7.98
C ILE A 45 4.16 -2.36 6.50
N VAL A 46 3.38 -3.25 5.90
CA VAL A 46 3.00 -3.23 4.49
C VAL A 46 1.49 -3.24 4.39
N ILE A 47 0.94 -2.36 3.57
CA ILE A 47 -0.48 -2.32 3.28
C ILE A 47 -0.69 -2.77 1.85
N ILE A 48 -1.56 -3.74 1.65
CA ILE A 48 -1.98 -4.21 0.34
C ILE A 48 -3.44 -3.83 0.12
N GLU A 49 -3.70 -3.04 -0.92
CA GLU A 49 -5.03 -2.76 -1.39
C GLU A 49 -5.40 -3.69 -2.54
N PHE A 50 -6.37 -4.56 -2.31
CA PHE A 50 -6.97 -5.39 -3.35
C PHE A 50 -8.07 -4.58 -4.04
N TYR A 51 -7.97 -4.44 -5.35
CA TYR A 51 -8.95 -3.69 -6.14
C TYR A 51 -9.42 -4.47 -7.36
N VAL A 52 -10.50 -4.02 -7.97
CA VAL A 52 -10.97 -4.47 -9.28
C VAL A 52 -11.07 -3.27 -10.21
N GLU A 53 -10.79 -3.48 -11.49
CA GLU A 53 -10.71 -2.39 -12.46
C GLU A 53 -12.01 -1.58 -12.58
N PHE A 54 -13.17 -2.24 -12.56
CA PHE A 54 -14.45 -1.54 -12.68
C PHE A 54 -14.78 -0.65 -11.47
N ASN A 55 -14.11 -0.84 -10.34
CA ASN A 55 -14.36 -0.13 -9.08
C ASN A 55 -13.14 0.69 -8.59
N LYS A 56 -12.19 0.94 -9.45
CA LYS A 56 -10.94 1.63 -9.09
C LYS A 56 -11.13 3.06 -8.57
N GLN A 57 -12.24 3.72 -8.91
CA GLN A 57 -12.56 5.05 -8.40
C GLN A 57 -12.83 5.08 -6.89
N ASN A 58 -13.17 3.94 -6.29
CA ASN A 58 -13.40 3.77 -4.86
C ASN A 58 -12.13 3.31 -4.10
N ALA A 59 -10.98 3.31 -4.75
CA ALA A 59 -9.71 3.01 -4.12
C ALA A 59 -9.36 4.01 -3.03
N PHE A 60 -8.54 3.58 -2.08
CA PHE A 60 -7.98 4.48 -1.06
C PHE A 60 -7.07 5.51 -1.74
N LYS A 61 -7.38 6.79 -1.59
CA LYS A 61 -6.71 7.87 -2.33
C LYS A 61 -5.55 8.52 -1.58
N ASP A 62 -5.54 8.43 -0.27
CA ASP A 62 -4.56 9.11 0.58
C ASP A 62 -3.34 8.24 0.92
N TRP A 63 -3.06 7.22 0.12
CA TRP A 63 -1.94 6.30 0.33
C TRP A 63 -0.58 7.01 0.42
N ASN A 64 -0.40 8.11 -0.32
CA ASN A 64 0.83 8.91 -0.31
C ASN A 64 1.00 9.76 0.96
N LYS A 65 -0.03 9.88 1.78
CA LYS A 65 0.03 10.58 3.06
C LYS A 65 0.41 9.66 4.23
N LEU A 66 0.47 8.36 3.98
CA LEU A 66 0.91 7.40 4.98
C LEU A 66 2.42 7.45 5.14
N THR A 67 2.91 7.45 6.39
CA THR A 67 4.33 7.51 6.70
C THR A 67 4.81 6.26 7.41
N GLY A 68 6.04 5.83 7.09
CA GLY A 68 6.66 4.67 7.73
C GLY A 68 6.04 3.34 7.37
N VAL A 69 5.33 3.27 6.25
CA VAL A 69 4.72 2.04 5.72
C VAL A 69 4.94 1.96 4.22
N LYS A 70 4.89 0.74 3.69
CA LYS A 70 4.85 0.49 2.23
C LYS A 70 3.42 0.24 1.82
N TYR A 71 3.03 0.77 0.67
CA TYR A 71 1.69 0.64 0.13
C TYR A 71 1.74 0.07 -1.28
N PHE A 72 1.07 -1.05 -1.50
CA PHE A 72 0.98 -1.69 -2.81
C PHE A 72 -0.47 -1.93 -3.20
N ARG A 73 -0.71 -1.97 -4.51
CA ARG A 73 -2.01 -2.30 -5.06
C ARG A 73 -1.95 -3.65 -5.78
N ALA A 74 -2.97 -4.45 -5.59
CA ALA A 74 -3.11 -5.76 -6.20
C ALA A 74 -4.45 -5.84 -6.93
N ASP A 75 -4.42 -6.00 -8.25
CA ASP A 75 -5.62 -6.34 -9.01
C ASP A 75 -6.06 -7.76 -8.63
N MET A 76 -7.32 -7.91 -8.24
CA MET A 76 -7.84 -9.21 -7.81
C MET A 76 -7.76 -10.28 -8.90
N GLN A 77 -7.61 -9.88 -10.19
CA GLN A 77 -7.37 -10.80 -11.30
C GLN A 77 -5.91 -11.30 -11.36
N ASP A 78 -4.97 -10.51 -10.85
CA ASP A 78 -3.53 -10.83 -10.89
C ASP A 78 -3.04 -11.55 -9.62
N VAL A 79 -3.86 -11.60 -8.59
CA VAL A 79 -3.52 -12.19 -7.28
C VAL A 79 -4.51 -13.28 -6.88
N LEU A 80 -4.85 -14.16 -7.81
CA LEU A 80 -5.86 -15.21 -7.60
C LEU A 80 -5.51 -16.14 -6.42
N GLN A 81 -4.24 -16.48 -6.26
CA GLN A 81 -3.76 -17.32 -5.17
C GLN A 81 -3.82 -16.57 -3.83
N MET A 82 -3.33 -15.34 -3.79
CA MET A 82 -3.30 -14.55 -2.56
C MET A 82 -4.69 -14.10 -2.14
N LYS A 83 -5.54 -13.76 -3.10
CA LYS A 83 -6.96 -13.50 -2.86
C LYS A 83 -7.64 -14.67 -2.14
N LYS A 84 -7.38 -15.88 -2.58
CA LYS A 84 -7.91 -17.10 -1.96
C LYS A 84 -7.30 -17.35 -0.58
N LYS A 85 -5.98 -17.22 -0.46
CA LYS A 85 -5.23 -17.43 0.79
C LYS A 85 -5.75 -16.49 1.89
N PHE A 86 -5.95 -15.22 1.60
CA PHE A 86 -6.41 -14.22 2.57
C PHE A 86 -7.94 -14.01 2.55
N ARG A 87 -8.67 -14.81 1.80
CA ARG A 87 -10.14 -14.80 1.72
C ARG A 87 -10.71 -13.44 1.32
N VAL A 88 -10.06 -12.77 0.38
CA VAL A 88 -10.50 -11.49 -0.16
C VAL A 88 -11.61 -11.72 -1.18
N ARG A 89 -12.81 -11.20 -0.90
CA ARG A 89 -14.00 -11.38 -1.74
C ARG A 89 -14.59 -10.07 -2.23
N MET A 90 -14.31 -8.99 -1.53
CA MET A 90 -14.85 -7.66 -1.84
C MET A 90 -13.71 -6.72 -2.23
N ALA A 91 -14.01 -5.75 -3.07
CA ALA A 91 -13.07 -4.71 -3.46
C ALA A 91 -13.73 -3.31 -3.27
N PRO A 92 -12.99 -2.33 -2.74
CA PRO A 92 -11.62 -2.46 -2.24
C PRO A 92 -11.53 -3.18 -0.89
N THR A 93 -10.44 -3.92 -0.69
CA THR A 93 -10.07 -4.49 0.61
C THR A 93 -8.62 -4.13 0.90
N LEU A 94 -8.36 -3.53 2.06
CA LEU A 94 -7.01 -3.23 2.52
C LEU A 94 -6.63 -4.18 3.63
N ILE A 95 -5.45 -4.77 3.53
CA ILE A 95 -4.88 -5.64 4.56
C ILE A 95 -3.58 -5.03 5.04
N ILE A 96 -3.44 -4.89 6.37
CA ILE A 96 -2.20 -4.49 7.01
C ILE A 96 -1.42 -5.74 7.37
N PHE A 97 -0.19 -5.83 6.88
CA PHE A 97 0.78 -6.87 7.23
C PHE A 97 1.88 -6.27 8.11
N ASN A 98 2.26 -6.97 9.15
CA ASN A 98 3.40 -6.65 9.99
C ASN A 98 4.37 -7.83 9.98
N GLN A 99 5.56 -7.62 9.44
CA GLN A 99 6.57 -8.68 9.26
C GLN A 99 6.01 -9.90 8.51
N GLY A 100 5.20 -9.64 7.49
CA GLY A 100 4.58 -10.68 6.66
C GLY A 100 3.33 -11.34 7.27
N ILE A 101 2.93 -10.95 8.48
CA ILE A 101 1.76 -11.49 9.17
C ILE A 101 0.58 -10.55 9.01
N LYS A 102 -0.56 -11.10 8.60
CA LYS A 102 -1.81 -10.35 8.50
C LYS A 102 -2.30 -9.92 9.89
N GLU A 103 -2.39 -8.60 10.10
CA GLU A 103 -2.82 -8.02 11.37
C GLU A 103 -4.25 -7.50 11.33
N GLU A 104 -4.63 -6.79 10.29
CA GLU A 104 -5.93 -6.14 10.20
C GLU A 104 -6.45 -6.12 8.76
N VAL A 105 -7.77 -6.23 8.61
CA VAL A 105 -8.45 -6.24 7.31
C VAL A 105 -9.57 -5.22 7.31
N PHE A 106 -9.57 -4.34 6.32
CA PHE A 106 -10.65 -3.41 6.03
C PHE A 106 -11.28 -3.83 4.70
N LYS A 107 -12.50 -4.33 4.73
CA LYS A 107 -13.19 -4.81 3.53
C LYS A 107 -14.41 -3.95 3.21
N ALA A 108 -14.61 -3.65 1.93
CA ALA A 108 -15.78 -2.93 1.46
C ALA A 108 -17.06 -3.69 1.80
N GLY A 109 -18.11 -2.92 2.08
CA GLY A 109 -19.47 -3.44 2.18
C GLY A 109 -20.13 -3.67 0.82
N LEU A 110 -21.42 -3.87 0.82
CA LEU A 110 -22.22 -4.06 -0.41
C LEU A 110 -22.25 -2.81 -1.29
N ASP A 111 -21.96 -1.64 -0.73
CA ASP A 111 -21.84 -0.38 -1.45
C ASP A 111 -20.55 -0.25 -2.27
N LEU A 112 -19.58 -1.14 -2.05
CA LEU A 112 -18.28 -1.18 -2.70
C LEU A 112 -17.46 0.11 -2.53
N LEU A 113 -17.72 0.86 -1.47
CA LEU A 113 -16.95 2.07 -1.14
C LEU A 113 -15.67 1.72 -0.39
N CYS A 114 -14.70 2.65 -0.40
CA CYS A 114 -13.47 2.49 0.38
C CYS A 114 -13.82 2.28 1.86
N PRO A 115 -13.35 1.18 2.47
CA PRO A 115 -13.80 0.77 3.81
C PRO A 115 -13.09 1.46 4.96
N VAL A 116 -12.12 2.34 4.68
CA VAL A 116 -11.28 2.95 5.70
C VAL A 116 -10.93 4.38 5.32
N THR A 117 -10.83 5.25 6.33
CA THR A 117 -10.34 6.62 6.17
C THR A 117 -8.83 6.69 6.47
N LEU A 118 -8.20 7.80 6.07
CA LEU A 118 -6.79 8.06 6.40
C LEU A 118 -6.57 8.07 7.92
N GLU A 119 -7.48 8.65 8.68
CA GLU A 119 -7.39 8.73 10.14
C GLU A 119 -7.44 7.35 10.78
N GLU A 120 -8.40 6.52 10.39
CA GLU A 120 -8.54 5.15 10.89
C GLU A 120 -7.30 4.30 10.56
N LEU A 121 -6.81 4.40 9.33
CA LEU A 121 -5.65 3.65 8.90
C LEU A 121 -4.37 4.11 9.62
N THR A 122 -4.20 5.42 9.82
CA THR A 122 -3.09 5.99 10.56
C THR A 122 -3.11 5.54 12.02
N GLU A 123 -4.28 5.48 12.65
CA GLU A 123 -4.41 5.01 14.04
C GLU A 123 -4.07 3.52 14.15
N SER A 124 -4.57 2.68 13.26
CA SER A 124 -4.23 1.25 13.23
C SER A 124 -2.72 1.03 13.09
N ILE A 125 -2.06 1.78 12.21
CA ILE A 125 -0.59 1.72 12.04
C ILE A 125 0.12 2.12 13.34
N LYS A 126 -0.33 3.18 13.98
CA LYS A 126 0.23 3.67 15.25
C LYS A 126 0.09 2.64 16.36
N GLU A 127 -1.06 2.01 16.48
CA GLU A 127 -1.32 0.95 17.46
C GLU A 127 -0.38 -0.24 17.27
N LEU A 128 -0.20 -0.69 16.03
CA LEU A 128 0.72 -1.78 15.70
C LEU A 128 2.17 -1.44 16.06
N LYS A 129 2.61 -0.23 15.76
CA LYS A 129 3.96 0.25 16.12
C LYS A 129 4.15 0.31 17.64
N THR A 130 3.13 0.71 18.37
CA THR A 130 3.17 0.79 19.83
C THR A 130 3.18 -0.61 20.46
N ALA A 131 2.35 -1.53 19.95
CA ALA A 131 2.28 -2.91 20.43
C ALA A 131 3.61 -3.66 20.28
N ASN A 132 4.37 -3.37 19.21
CA ASN A 132 5.66 -4.02 18.94
C ASN A 132 6.80 -3.54 19.86
N LYS A 133 6.59 -2.51 20.68
CA LYS A 133 7.60 -2.00 21.63
C LYS A 133 7.62 -2.78 22.95
N PHE A 134 6.66 -3.59 23.15
CA PHE A 134 6.50 -4.41 24.34
C PHE A 134 6.40 -5.89 23.94
#